data_6c45861d182c51065073b9b5260aa7e0
#
_entry.id   6c45861d182c51065073b9b5260aa7e0
#
_cell.length_a   1.000
_cell.length_b   1.000
_cell.length_c   1.000
_cell.angle_alpha   90.00
_cell.angle_beta   90.00
_cell.angle_gamma   90.00
#
_symmetry.space_group_name_H-M   'P 1'
#
loop_
_entity.id
_entity.type
_entity.pdbx_description
1 polymer ?
#
loop_
_entity_poly.entity_id
_entity_poly.type
_entity_poly.pdbx_seq_one_letter_code
_entity_poly.pdbx_strand_id
1 'polypeptide(L)'
;SKEKVELEKIDALYEQYNSTKDEVQRKAIYKKIDSVSGVAAKYAIANEYDKMMSAMGAQGTNAFTSFEQTVYTDDIPSASLDKYLAVQAERFRNPVLRIFHTELEAVYEEKNRTLDNDGRKVSETLFSNLFQKHNYGLQTTIGTVEHLKNPSLIEIRKYFNKYYVPNNMGIILSGDFNPDEVIAKVDKAFSYMQPKPFDKYTFQPEDAITAPIVKEIIGPDAENLTIGYRLPGNKDKDALLADLVGQILTNGRAGLLDLNLVKKQKLLRASAFTYSLIDYGILYLSAAPTSGQSLEDVKALVLNEIENLKKGNFDDQLIT
;
A
#
# COMPACT_ATOMS: atom_id res chain seq x y z
N SER A 1 -16.10 -7.68 -30.58
CA SER A 1 -14.81 -7.62 -31.31
C SER A 1 -14.09 -8.96 -31.21
N LYS A 2 -13.13 -9.22 -32.10
CA LYS A 2 -12.30 -10.44 -32.03
C LYS A 2 -11.54 -10.51 -30.71
N GLU A 3 -11.03 -9.40 -30.22
CA GLU A 3 -10.37 -9.26 -28.92
C GLU A 3 -11.29 -9.74 -27.77
N LYS A 4 -12.55 -9.29 -27.75
CA LYS A 4 -13.50 -9.66 -26.68
C LYS A 4 -13.67 -11.17 -26.57
N VAL A 5 -13.71 -11.88 -27.70
CA VAL A 5 -13.81 -13.36 -27.73
C VAL A 5 -12.59 -14.00 -27.05
N GLU A 6 -11.38 -13.49 -27.30
CA GLU A 6 -10.17 -14.05 -26.68
C GLU A 6 -10.11 -13.71 -25.18
N LEU A 7 -10.54 -12.52 -24.76
CA LEU A 7 -10.62 -12.16 -23.33
C LEU A 7 -11.63 -13.02 -22.59
N GLU A 8 -12.80 -13.32 -23.16
CA GLU A 8 -13.79 -14.25 -22.58
C GLU A 8 -13.25 -15.68 -22.44
N LYS A 9 -12.42 -16.14 -23.38
CA LYS A 9 -11.71 -17.44 -23.26
C LYS A 9 -10.70 -17.43 -22.12
N ILE A 10 -9.95 -16.33 -21.96
CA ILE A 10 -8.98 -16.18 -20.87
C ILE A 10 -9.70 -16.23 -19.52
N ASP A 11 -10.82 -15.50 -19.37
CA ASP A 11 -11.65 -15.56 -18.17
C ASP A 11 -12.06 -16.99 -17.81
N ALA A 12 -12.64 -17.72 -18.78
CA ALA A 12 -13.08 -19.09 -18.56
C ALA A 12 -11.92 -20.03 -18.19
N LEU A 13 -10.76 -19.85 -18.80
CA LEU A 13 -9.57 -20.65 -18.53
C LEU A 13 -9.01 -20.38 -17.11
N TYR A 14 -9.02 -19.14 -16.63
CA TYR A 14 -8.61 -18.84 -15.26
C TYR A 14 -9.57 -19.44 -14.22
N GLU A 15 -10.89 -19.38 -14.46
CA GLU A 15 -11.87 -20.04 -13.58
C GLU A 15 -11.70 -21.56 -13.57
N GLN A 16 -11.42 -22.17 -14.74
CA GLN A 16 -11.10 -23.59 -14.82
C GLN A 16 -9.80 -23.92 -14.09
N TYR A 17 -8.78 -23.09 -14.23
CA TYR A 17 -7.50 -23.22 -13.54
C TYR A 17 -7.67 -23.19 -12.02
N ASN A 18 -8.46 -22.23 -11.50
CA ASN A 18 -8.71 -22.08 -10.08
C ASN A 18 -9.51 -23.23 -9.47
N SER A 19 -10.45 -23.79 -10.23
CA SER A 19 -11.27 -24.94 -9.78
C SER A 19 -10.57 -26.30 -9.88
N THR A 20 -9.46 -26.38 -10.64
CA THR A 20 -8.71 -27.62 -10.88
C THR A 20 -7.63 -27.81 -9.81
N LYS A 21 -7.62 -28.98 -9.13
CA LYS A 21 -6.63 -29.33 -8.10
C LYS A 21 -5.49 -30.22 -8.64
N ASP A 22 -5.71 -30.91 -9.74
CA ASP A 22 -4.72 -31.79 -10.34
C ASP A 22 -3.60 -31.00 -11.03
N GLU A 23 -2.38 -31.20 -10.60
CA GLU A 23 -1.19 -30.45 -11.04
C GLU A 23 -0.92 -30.58 -12.55
N VAL A 24 -1.17 -31.77 -13.14
CA VAL A 24 -0.92 -32.03 -14.57
C VAL A 24 -1.95 -31.24 -15.39
N GLN A 25 -3.21 -31.31 -14.98
CA GLN A 25 -4.28 -30.56 -15.63
C GLN A 25 -4.07 -29.03 -15.47
N ARG A 26 -3.68 -28.55 -14.28
CA ARG A 26 -3.35 -27.14 -14.06
C ARG A 26 -2.26 -26.65 -15.03
N LYS A 27 -1.18 -27.41 -15.17
CA LYS A 27 -0.11 -27.07 -16.13
C LYS A 27 -0.61 -27.03 -17.58
N ALA A 28 -1.51 -27.95 -17.95
CA ALA A 28 -2.09 -27.94 -19.30
C ALA A 28 -3.02 -26.72 -19.53
N ILE A 29 -3.81 -26.34 -18.51
CA ILE A 29 -4.68 -25.14 -18.58
C ILE A 29 -3.79 -23.88 -18.65
N TYR A 30 -2.74 -23.78 -17.84
CA TYR A 30 -1.83 -22.63 -17.85
C TYR A 30 -1.20 -22.39 -19.23
N LYS A 31 -0.75 -23.47 -19.90
CA LYS A 31 -0.27 -23.37 -21.29
C LYS A 31 -1.33 -22.87 -22.28
N LYS A 32 -2.61 -23.19 -22.04
CA LYS A 32 -3.71 -22.66 -22.85
C LYS A 32 -3.93 -21.17 -22.56
N ILE A 33 -3.87 -20.75 -21.28
CA ILE A 33 -3.95 -19.34 -20.88
C ILE A 33 -2.86 -18.55 -21.59
N ASP A 34 -1.61 -19.00 -21.53
CA ASP A 34 -0.47 -18.36 -22.20
C ASP A 34 -0.70 -18.24 -23.71
N SER A 35 -1.09 -19.33 -24.38
CA SER A 35 -1.38 -19.34 -25.81
C SER A 35 -2.48 -18.36 -26.21
N VAL A 36 -3.62 -18.35 -25.50
CA VAL A 36 -4.75 -17.45 -25.79
C VAL A 36 -4.39 -16.00 -25.46
N SER A 37 -3.64 -15.78 -24.38
CA SER A 37 -3.13 -14.46 -24.01
C SER A 37 -2.20 -13.90 -25.09
N GLY A 38 -1.34 -14.73 -25.70
CA GLY A 38 -0.52 -14.33 -26.84
C GLY A 38 -1.33 -13.95 -28.09
N VAL A 39 -2.50 -14.57 -28.29
CA VAL A 39 -3.43 -14.17 -29.36
C VAL A 39 -4.09 -12.84 -29.02
N ALA A 40 -4.60 -12.68 -27.80
CA ALA A 40 -5.24 -11.45 -27.34
C ALA A 40 -4.28 -10.25 -27.36
N ALA A 41 -3.02 -10.45 -27.00
CA ALA A 41 -1.98 -9.42 -27.00
C ALA A 41 -1.77 -8.77 -28.39
N LYS A 42 -2.08 -9.45 -29.48
CA LYS A 42 -1.99 -8.87 -30.83
C LYS A 42 -2.98 -7.74 -31.08
N TYR A 43 -4.00 -7.63 -30.25
CA TYR A 43 -5.00 -6.55 -30.30
C TYR A 43 -4.68 -5.41 -29.35
N ALA A 44 -3.68 -5.56 -28.49
CA ALA A 44 -3.26 -4.55 -27.53
C ALA A 44 -2.10 -3.71 -28.08
N ILE A 45 -2.05 -2.47 -27.71
CA ILE A 45 -0.88 -1.61 -27.87
C ILE A 45 -0.16 -1.60 -26.54
N ALA A 46 1.04 -2.15 -26.48
CA ALA A 46 1.83 -2.15 -25.25
C ALA A 46 2.09 -0.72 -24.77
N ASN A 47 1.87 -0.49 -23.46
CA ASN A 47 2.04 0.81 -22.80
C ASN A 47 1.25 1.95 -23.49
N GLU A 48 0.03 1.64 -23.97
CA GLU A 48 -0.80 2.63 -24.70
C GLU A 48 -1.10 3.86 -23.83
N TYR A 49 -1.44 3.64 -22.57
CA TYR A 49 -1.72 4.73 -21.63
C TYR A 49 -0.50 5.66 -21.47
N ASP A 50 0.69 5.12 -21.19
CA ASP A 50 1.92 5.89 -21.02
C ASP A 50 2.28 6.67 -22.31
N LYS A 51 2.06 6.06 -23.47
CA LYS A 51 2.25 6.76 -24.76
C LYS A 51 1.29 7.93 -24.94
N MET A 52 0.03 7.77 -24.54
CA MET A 52 -0.96 8.83 -24.58
C MET A 52 -0.61 9.96 -23.61
N MET A 53 -0.22 9.62 -22.38
CA MET A 53 0.21 10.59 -21.36
C MET A 53 1.46 11.36 -21.83
N SER A 54 2.48 10.66 -22.30
CA SER A 54 3.70 11.28 -22.82
C SER A 54 3.43 12.19 -24.02
N ALA A 55 2.52 11.80 -24.92
CA ALA A 55 2.11 12.63 -26.07
C ALA A 55 1.38 13.91 -25.67
N MET A 56 0.81 13.95 -24.47
CA MET A 56 0.19 15.16 -23.88
C MET A 56 1.19 16.01 -23.07
N GLY A 57 2.44 15.54 -22.94
CA GLY A 57 3.46 16.19 -22.13
C GLY A 57 3.40 15.86 -20.64
N ALA A 58 2.71 14.78 -20.27
CA ALA A 58 2.62 14.35 -18.89
C ALA A 58 4.00 13.85 -18.39
N GLN A 59 4.24 14.10 -17.10
CA GLN A 59 5.36 13.61 -16.34
C GLN A 59 4.87 12.94 -15.05
N GLY A 60 5.72 12.15 -14.40
CA GLY A 60 5.39 11.58 -13.11
C GLY A 60 4.16 10.67 -13.09
N THR A 61 3.77 10.12 -14.26
CA THR A 61 2.67 9.14 -14.36
C THR A 61 2.97 7.96 -13.44
N ASN A 62 2.15 7.76 -12.43
CA ASN A 62 2.34 6.71 -11.44
C ASN A 62 1.01 6.28 -10.81
N ALA A 63 1.04 5.16 -10.09
CA ALA A 63 -0.05 4.74 -9.23
C ALA A 63 0.52 4.00 -8.02
N PHE A 64 -0.15 4.16 -6.87
CA PHE A 64 0.22 3.41 -5.67
C PHE A 64 -1.02 2.97 -4.90
N THR A 65 -0.89 1.88 -4.15
CA THR A 65 -1.94 1.34 -3.29
C THR A 65 -1.44 1.26 -1.86
N SER A 66 -2.23 1.79 -0.93
CA SER A 66 -2.08 1.57 0.50
C SER A 66 -3.21 0.69 1.03
N PHE A 67 -3.28 0.48 2.35
CA PHE A 67 -4.38 -0.25 2.96
C PHE A 67 -5.76 0.39 2.73
N GLU A 68 -5.81 1.70 2.49
CA GLU A 68 -7.04 2.50 2.54
C GLU A 68 -7.37 3.21 1.24
N GLN A 69 -6.43 3.25 0.30
CA GLN A 69 -6.63 3.97 -0.97
C GLN A 69 -5.77 3.41 -2.09
N THR A 70 -6.25 3.56 -3.30
CA THR A 70 -5.47 3.47 -4.54
C THR A 70 -5.47 4.85 -5.18
N VAL A 71 -4.28 5.36 -5.49
CA VAL A 71 -4.09 6.71 -6.03
C VAL A 71 -3.41 6.60 -7.39
N TYR A 72 -3.92 7.36 -8.35
CA TYR A 72 -3.35 7.53 -9.68
C TYR A 72 -2.91 8.99 -9.81
N THR A 73 -1.67 9.21 -10.19
CA THR A 73 -1.07 10.55 -10.27
C THR A 73 -0.48 10.82 -11.64
N ASP A 74 -0.69 12.02 -12.14
CA ASP A 74 -0.08 12.54 -13.35
C ASP A 74 0.22 14.03 -13.16
N ASP A 75 1.35 14.49 -13.65
CA ASP A 75 1.67 15.91 -13.81
C ASP A 75 1.52 16.25 -15.29
N ILE A 76 0.60 17.16 -15.61
CA ILE A 76 0.25 17.50 -17.00
C ILE A 76 0.34 19.01 -17.26
N PRO A 77 0.73 19.45 -18.45
CA PRO A 77 0.55 20.84 -18.86
C PRO A 77 -0.93 21.25 -18.80
N SER A 78 -1.24 22.42 -18.26
CA SER A 78 -2.63 22.93 -18.14
C SER A 78 -3.37 22.95 -19.48
N ALA A 79 -2.68 23.20 -20.60
CA ALA A 79 -3.23 23.15 -21.95
C ALA A 79 -3.71 21.75 -22.39
N SER A 80 -3.27 20.69 -21.71
CA SER A 80 -3.64 19.30 -22.02
C SER A 80 -4.82 18.78 -21.21
N LEU A 81 -5.40 19.59 -20.31
CA LEU A 81 -6.43 19.17 -19.35
C LEU A 81 -7.64 18.50 -20.03
N ASP A 82 -8.16 19.06 -21.12
CA ASP A 82 -9.34 18.49 -21.80
C ASP A 82 -9.06 17.10 -22.37
N LYS A 83 -7.88 16.90 -22.95
CA LYS A 83 -7.44 15.59 -23.46
C LYS A 83 -7.23 14.61 -22.32
N TYR A 84 -6.59 15.06 -21.26
CA TYR A 84 -6.37 14.28 -20.04
C TYR A 84 -7.69 13.78 -19.45
N LEU A 85 -8.65 14.66 -19.23
CA LEU A 85 -9.96 14.29 -18.71
C LEU A 85 -10.69 13.28 -19.60
N ALA A 86 -10.58 13.42 -20.93
CA ALA A 86 -11.18 12.47 -21.86
C ALA A 86 -10.55 11.06 -21.73
N VAL A 87 -9.22 10.98 -21.58
CA VAL A 87 -8.52 9.71 -21.39
C VAL A 87 -8.85 9.10 -20.03
N GLN A 88 -8.85 9.89 -18.96
CA GLN A 88 -9.19 9.39 -17.63
C GLN A 88 -10.65 8.92 -17.56
N ALA A 89 -11.58 9.67 -18.14
CA ALA A 89 -12.98 9.28 -18.18
C ALA A 89 -13.17 7.93 -18.88
N GLU A 90 -12.50 7.69 -20.01
CA GLU A 90 -12.59 6.42 -20.74
C GLU A 90 -11.92 5.28 -19.96
N ARG A 91 -10.77 5.52 -19.34
CA ARG A 91 -10.06 4.55 -18.48
C ARG A 91 -10.95 3.98 -17.38
N PHE A 92 -11.72 4.82 -16.70
CA PHE A 92 -12.60 4.41 -15.60
C PHE A 92 -14.00 3.97 -16.05
N ARG A 93 -14.41 4.25 -17.31
CA ARG A 93 -15.73 3.86 -17.81
C ARG A 93 -15.84 2.36 -18.04
N ASN A 94 -14.85 1.77 -18.68
CA ASN A 94 -14.91 0.38 -19.09
C ASN A 94 -13.49 -0.23 -19.13
N PRO A 95 -12.91 -0.56 -17.98
CA PRO A 95 -11.56 -1.11 -17.93
C PRO A 95 -11.52 -2.45 -18.68
N VAL A 96 -10.63 -2.56 -19.62
CA VAL A 96 -10.34 -3.79 -20.33
C VAL A 96 -9.07 -4.39 -19.76
N LEU A 97 -9.15 -5.60 -19.20
CA LEU A 97 -8.01 -6.31 -18.61
C LEU A 97 -7.15 -6.95 -19.72
N ARG A 98 -6.55 -6.09 -20.55
CA ARG A 98 -5.62 -6.49 -21.61
C ARG A 98 -4.30 -6.91 -21.00
N ILE A 99 -3.60 -7.82 -21.68
CA ILE A 99 -2.26 -8.32 -21.28
C ILE A 99 -2.17 -8.74 -19.79
N PHE A 100 -3.32 -9.08 -19.19
CA PHE A 100 -3.41 -9.43 -17.77
C PHE A 100 -2.41 -10.52 -17.35
N HIS A 101 -2.22 -11.53 -18.19
CA HIS A 101 -1.32 -12.65 -17.91
C HIS A 101 0.13 -12.16 -17.71
N THR A 102 0.61 -11.31 -18.61
CA THR A 102 1.97 -10.74 -18.54
C THR A 102 2.12 -9.82 -17.32
N GLU A 103 1.12 -8.99 -17.07
CA GLU A 103 1.12 -8.08 -15.91
C GLU A 103 1.07 -8.86 -14.58
N LEU A 104 0.32 -9.96 -14.53
CA LEU A 104 0.28 -10.82 -13.36
C LEU A 104 1.65 -11.44 -13.05
N GLU A 105 2.37 -11.89 -14.08
CA GLU A 105 3.73 -12.40 -13.92
C GLU A 105 4.67 -11.33 -13.39
N ALA A 106 4.57 -10.09 -13.88
CA ALA A 106 5.35 -8.96 -13.38
C ALA A 106 5.07 -8.69 -11.88
N VAL A 107 3.80 -8.68 -11.47
CA VAL A 107 3.42 -8.51 -10.06
C VAL A 107 3.89 -9.68 -9.20
N TYR A 108 3.87 -10.90 -9.73
CA TYR A 108 4.39 -12.07 -9.04
C TYR A 108 5.89 -11.97 -8.80
N GLU A 109 6.67 -11.52 -9.80
CA GLU A 109 8.11 -11.27 -9.64
C GLU A 109 8.39 -10.11 -8.67
N GLU A 110 7.56 -9.07 -8.68
CA GLU A 110 7.64 -8.00 -7.69
C GLU A 110 7.43 -8.55 -6.26
N LYS A 111 6.42 -9.41 -6.06
CA LYS A 111 6.21 -10.09 -4.78
C LYS A 111 7.42 -10.92 -4.37
N ASN A 112 8.00 -11.70 -5.29
CA ASN A 112 9.19 -12.51 -5.02
C ASN A 112 10.36 -11.65 -4.53
N ARG A 113 10.62 -10.49 -5.16
CA ARG A 113 11.67 -9.55 -4.71
C ARG A 113 11.43 -9.05 -3.29
N THR A 114 10.17 -8.90 -2.86
CA THR A 114 9.86 -8.48 -1.49
C THR A 114 10.19 -9.54 -0.44
N LEU A 115 10.24 -10.82 -0.83
CA LEU A 115 10.56 -11.92 0.08
C LEU A 115 12.02 -11.94 0.53
N ASP A 116 12.92 -11.30 -0.23
CA ASP A 116 14.33 -11.18 0.09
C ASP A 116 14.69 -9.91 0.87
N ASN A 117 13.71 -9.04 1.12
CA ASN A 117 13.91 -7.79 1.86
C ASN A 117 13.59 -7.97 3.34
N ASP A 118 14.59 -7.87 4.20
CA ASP A 118 14.44 -8.09 5.64
C ASP A 118 13.55 -7.04 6.31
N GLY A 119 13.66 -5.77 5.93
CA GLY A 119 12.78 -4.71 6.44
C GLY A 119 11.31 -4.98 6.12
N ARG A 120 11.03 -5.57 4.95
CA ARG A 120 9.68 -5.98 4.56
C ARG A 120 9.19 -7.15 5.42
N LYS A 121 10.01 -8.17 5.65
CA LYS A 121 9.68 -9.31 6.53
C LYS A 121 9.38 -8.85 7.96
N VAL A 122 10.20 -7.93 8.49
CA VAL A 122 10.00 -7.32 9.82
C VAL A 122 8.66 -6.57 9.85
N SER A 123 8.37 -5.75 8.86
CA SER A 123 7.12 -4.99 8.79
C SER A 123 5.90 -5.91 8.69
N GLU A 124 5.91 -6.89 7.79
CA GLU A 124 4.81 -7.86 7.63
C GLU A 124 4.59 -8.68 8.92
N THR A 125 5.68 -9.08 9.60
CA THR A 125 5.63 -9.78 10.89
C THR A 125 5.06 -8.89 11.98
N LEU A 126 5.45 -7.63 12.05
CA LEU A 126 4.92 -6.68 13.01
C LEU A 126 3.42 -6.47 12.80
N PHE A 127 2.98 -6.17 11.58
CA PHE A 127 1.56 -5.97 11.26
C PHE A 127 0.72 -7.20 11.58
N SER A 128 1.16 -8.41 11.21
CA SER A 128 0.41 -9.65 11.48
C SER A 128 0.29 -9.99 12.96
N ASN A 129 1.21 -9.51 13.81
CA ASN A 129 1.12 -9.71 15.26
C ASN A 129 0.36 -8.59 15.97
N LEU A 130 0.36 -7.36 15.44
CA LEU A 130 -0.42 -6.26 15.98
C LEU A 130 -1.90 -6.35 15.57
N PHE A 131 -2.20 -6.86 14.38
CA PHE A 131 -3.55 -6.92 13.79
C PHE A 131 -3.90 -8.34 13.37
N GLN A 132 -4.38 -9.13 14.33
CA GLN A 132 -4.68 -10.55 14.10
C GLN A 132 -6.09 -10.79 13.53
N LYS A 133 -6.98 -9.79 13.65
CA LYS A 133 -8.38 -9.84 13.19
C LYS A 133 -8.66 -8.83 12.08
N HIS A 134 -7.88 -7.77 12.01
CA HIS A 134 -8.04 -6.69 11.05
C HIS A 134 -7.23 -6.92 9.77
N ASN A 135 -7.74 -6.45 8.64
CA ASN A 135 -7.09 -6.57 7.34
C ASN A 135 -5.66 -6.02 7.29
N TYR A 136 -5.31 -5.07 8.14
CA TYR A 136 -3.94 -4.53 8.19
C TYR A 136 -2.89 -5.60 8.47
N GLY A 137 -3.22 -6.65 9.19
CA GLY A 137 -2.31 -7.76 9.50
C GLY A 137 -2.63 -9.07 8.79
N LEU A 138 -3.86 -9.23 8.27
CA LEU A 138 -4.28 -10.48 7.62
C LEU A 138 -3.73 -10.62 6.21
N GLN A 139 -3.49 -9.51 5.51
CA GLN A 139 -2.96 -9.51 4.15
C GLN A 139 -2.18 -8.24 3.84
N THR A 140 -1.27 -8.33 2.88
CA THR A 140 -0.53 -7.19 2.34
C THR A 140 -1.25 -6.60 1.11
N THR A 141 -0.92 -5.36 0.73
CA THR A 141 -1.49 -4.71 -0.46
C THR A 141 -1.17 -5.43 -1.76
N ILE A 142 -0.02 -6.07 -1.85
CA ILE A 142 0.37 -6.89 -3.02
C ILE A 142 -0.26 -8.28 -3.01
N GLY A 143 -0.86 -8.70 -1.90
CA GLY A 143 -1.42 -10.02 -1.72
C GLY A 143 -0.39 -11.09 -1.34
N THR A 144 -0.85 -12.33 -1.26
CA THR A 144 -0.01 -13.50 -1.01
C THR A 144 0.41 -14.14 -2.33
N VAL A 145 1.47 -14.97 -2.28
CA VAL A 145 1.89 -15.79 -3.42
C VAL A 145 0.74 -16.68 -3.90
N GLU A 146 -0.07 -17.23 -2.98
CA GLU A 146 -1.20 -18.07 -3.31
C GLU A 146 -2.29 -17.29 -4.07
N HIS A 147 -2.60 -16.07 -3.66
CA HIS A 147 -3.57 -15.21 -4.38
C HIS A 147 -3.09 -14.89 -5.79
N LEU A 148 -1.80 -14.58 -5.96
CA LEU A 148 -1.22 -14.26 -7.28
C LEU A 148 -1.15 -15.50 -8.20
N LYS A 149 -1.02 -16.70 -7.64
CA LYS A 149 -1.06 -17.95 -8.41
C LYS A 149 -2.47 -18.37 -8.83
N ASN A 150 -3.51 -17.84 -8.18
CA ASN A 150 -4.90 -18.22 -8.42
C ASN A 150 -5.80 -16.98 -8.66
N PRO A 151 -5.49 -16.15 -9.66
CA PRO A 151 -6.27 -14.94 -9.93
C PRO A 151 -7.63 -15.26 -10.53
N SER A 152 -8.63 -14.44 -10.27
CA SER A 152 -9.93 -14.44 -10.94
C SER A 152 -10.19 -13.07 -11.57
N LEU A 153 -10.25 -13.01 -12.90
CA LEU A 153 -10.59 -11.78 -13.61
C LEU A 153 -12.05 -11.37 -13.35
N ILE A 154 -12.92 -12.34 -13.08
CA ILE A 154 -14.32 -12.08 -12.72
C ILE A 154 -14.38 -11.33 -11.39
N GLU A 155 -13.64 -11.78 -10.38
CA GLU A 155 -13.59 -11.11 -9.07
C GLU A 155 -12.91 -9.75 -9.15
N ILE A 156 -11.87 -9.58 -9.96
CA ILE A 156 -11.24 -8.28 -10.22
C ILE A 156 -12.26 -7.29 -10.81
N ARG A 157 -13.08 -7.72 -11.79
CA ARG A 157 -14.14 -6.86 -12.34
C ARG A 157 -15.24 -6.56 -11.32
N LYS A 158 -15.63 -7.52 -10.49
CA LYS A 158 -16.59 -7.29 -9.39
C LYS A 158 -16.05 -6.26 -8.41
N TYR A 159 -14.77 -6.38 -8.02
CA TYR A 159 -14.10 -5.42 -7.15
C TYR A 159 -14.10 -4.02 -7.77
N PHE A 160 -13.69 -3.89 -9.04
CA PHE A 160 -13.70 -2.62 -9.74
C PHE A 160 -15.12 -2.02 -9.76
N ASN A 161 -16.12 -2.76 -10.20
CA ASN A 161 -17.51 -2.30 -10.29
C ASN A 161 -18.13 -1.94 -8.94
N LYS A 162 -17.63 -2.49 -7.84
CA LYS A 162 -18.08 -2.22 -6.48
C LYS A 162 -17.46 -0.94 -5.92
N TYR A 163 -16.16 -0.74 -6.11
CA TYR A 163 -15.40 0.30 -5.41
C TYR A 163 -15.05 1.52 -6.26
N TYR A 164 -15.01 1.39 -7.59
CA TYR A 164 -14.75 2.52 -8.50
C TYR A 164 -16.06 3.21 -8.90
N VAL A 165 -16.66 3.85 -7.92
CA VAL A 165 -17.93 4.57 -8.05
C VAL A 165 -17.76 6.01 -7.54
N PRO A 166 -18.50 7.00 -8.07
CA PRO A 166 -18.23 8.41 -7.78
C PRO A 166 -18.36 8.77 -6.31
N ASN A 167 -19.18 8.07 -5.55
CA ASN A 167 -19.32 8.26 -4.10
C ASN A 167 -18.21 7.57 -3.27
N ASN A 168 -17.23 6.92 -3.92
CA ASN A 168 -16.03 6.34 -3.32
C ASN A 168 -14.74 6.79 -4.04
N MET A 169 -14.81 7.81 -4.89
CA MET A 169 -13.66 8.34 -5.62
C MET A 169 -13.54 9.85 -5.39
N GLY A 170 -12.32 10.34 -5.36
CA GLY A 170 -12.01 11.76 -5.33
C GLY A 170 -11.12 12.15 -6.51
N ILE A 171 -11.38 13.29 -7.11
CA ILE A 171 -10.50 13.90 -8.10
C ILE A 171 -9.89 15.14 -7.44
N ILE A 172 -8.57 15.19 -7.36
CA ILE A 172 -7.83 16.28 -6.75
C ILE A 172 -6.94 16.89 -7.82
N LEU A 173 -7.14 18.15 -8.11
CA LEU A 173 -6.36 18.91 -9.09
C LEU A 173 -5.69 20.10 -8.40
N SER A 174 -4.43 20.32 -8.68
CA SER A 174 -3.66 21.46 -8.18
C SER A 174 -2.84 22.05 -9.32
N GLY A 175 -2.84 23.39 -9.43
CA GLY A 175 -2.09 24.07 -10.50
C GLY A 175 -2.69 25.41 -10.87
N ASP A 176 -2.25 25.95 -12.01
CA ASP A 176 -2.72 27.22 -12.56
C ASP A 176 -3.93 27.01 -13.46
N PHE A 177 -5.13 27.18 -12.91
CA PHE A 177 -6.40 27.05 -13.64
C PHE A 177 -7.55 27.78 -12.91
N ASN A 178 -8.63 28.07 -13.64
CA ASN A 178 -9.88 28.53 -13.06
C ASN A 178 -10.67 27.32 -12.48
N PRO A 179 -10.91 27.29 -11.15
CA PRO A 179 -11.59 26.15 -10.53
C PRO A 179 -13.00 25.89 -11.08
N ASP A 180 -13.80 26.94 -11.31
CA ASP A 180 -15.20 26.78 -11.75
C ASP A 180 -15.26 26.17 -13.15
N GLU A 181 -14.39 26.60 -14.06
CA GLU A 181 -14.29 26.02 -15.40
C GLU A 181 -13.84 24.56 -15.37
N VAL A 182 -12.88 24.25 -14.51
CA VAL A 182 -12.35 22.89 -14.39
C VAL A 182 -13.37 21.95 -13.75
N ILE A 183 -14.11 22.38 -12.73
CA ILE A 183 -15.22 21.61 -12.15
C ILE A 183 -16.25 21.26 -13.23
N ALA A 184 -16.66 22.24 -14.04
CA ALA A 184 -17.61 21.99 -15.12
C ALA A 184 -17.11 20.99 -16.17
N LYS A 185 -15.80 21.01 -16.48
CA LYS A 185 -15.16 20.03 -17.37
C LYS A 185 -15.11 18.63 -16.77
N VAL A 186 -14.78 18.52 -15.49
CA VAL A 186 -14.77 17.24 -14.74
C VAL A 186 -16.18 16.65 -14.68
N ASP A 187 -17.18 17.44 -14.32
CA ASP A 187 -18.58 17.00 -14.27
C ASP A 187 -19.05 16.48 -15.64
N LYS A 188 -18.70 17.17 -16.70
CA LYS A 188 -19.03 16.73 -18.06
C LYS A 188 -18.32 15.41 -18.42
N ALA A 189 -17.03 15.30 -18.13
CA ALA A 189 -16.22 14.12 -18.48
C ALA A 189 -16.69 12.86 -17.76
N PHE A 190 -17.06 12.98 -16.48
CA PHE A 190 -17.46 11.86 -15.61
C PHE A 190 -18.98 11.73 -15.43
N SER A 191 -19.79 12.48 -16.20
CA SER A 191 -21.27 12.47 -16.13
C SER A 191 -21.92 11.10 -16.31
N TYR A 192 -21.22 10.12 -16.89
CA TYR A 192 -21.68 8.74 -17.03
C TYR A 192 -21.65 7.95 -15.72
N MET A 193 -20.88 8.38 -14.72
CA MET A 193 -20.77 7.70 -13.45
C MET A 193 -22.02 7.91 -12.61
N GLN A 194 -22.54 6.81 -12.05
CA GLN A 194 -23.68 6.85 -11.14
C GLN A 194 -23.28 6.34 -9.76
N PRO A 195 -23.65 7.03 -8.69
CA PRO A 195 -23.44 6.57 -7.34
C PRO A 195 -24.07 5.19 -7.11
N LYS A 196 -23.36 4.32 -6.43
CA LYS A 196 -23.86 2.99 -6.05
C LYS A 196 -23.59 2.75 -4.57
N PRO A 197 -24.53 2.14 -3.84
CA PRO A 197 -24.24 1.70 -2.49
C PRO A 197 -23.18 0.61 -2.52
N PHE A 198 -22.28 0.64 -1.57
CA PHE A 198 -21.33 -0.44 -1.30
C PHE A 198 -21.20 -0.62 0.22
N ASP A 199 -20.95 -1.86 0.64
CA ASP A 199 -20.77 -2.15 2.04
C ASP A 199 -19.45 -1.58 2.52
N LYS A 200 -19.49 -0.83 3.62
CA LYS A 200 -18.29 -0.40 4.30
C LYS A 200 -17.59 -1.62 4.90
N TYR A 201 -16.26 -1.56 4.93
CA TYR A 201 -15.49 -2.56 5.63
C TYR A 201 -15.89 -2.61 7.11
N THR A 202 -16.13 -3.81 7.61
CA THR A 202 -16.43 -4.07 9.01
C THR A 202 -15.46 -5.11 9.54
N PHE A 203 -15.02 -4.94 10.76
CA PHE A 203 -14.06 -5.83 11.41
C PHE A 203 -14.41 -6.07 12.87
N GLN A 204 -13.88 -7.16 13.41
CA GLN A 204 -13.93 -7.40 14.85
C GLN A 204 -12.78 -6.63 15.51
N PRO A 205 -13.03 -5.92 16.63
CA PRO A 205 -11.98 -5.27 17.37
C PRO A 205 -10.87 -6.24 17.76
N GLU A 206 -9.65 -5.75 17.72
CA GLU A 206 -8.47 -6.49 18.14
C GLU A 206 -8.48 -6.71 19.67
N ASP A 207 -8.04 -7.88 20.11
CA ASP A 207 -7.88 -8.14 21.53
C ASP A 207 -6.73 -7.29 22.12
N ALA A 208 -6.79 -6.99 23.41
CA ALA A 208 -5.71 -6.29 24.10
C ALA A 208 -4.42 -7.11 24.08
N ILE A 209 -3.31 -6.45 23.78
CA ILE A 209 -1.97 -7.06 23.89
C ILE A 209 -1.54 -6.92 25.36
N THR A 210 -1.60 -8.00 26.11
CA THR A 210 -1.33 -8.03 27.56
C THR A 210 0.12 -8.34 27.92
N ALA A 211 0.91 -8.83 26.94
CA ALA A 211 2.32 -9.14 27.12
C ALA A 211 3.07 -8.89 25.79
N PRO A 212 4.39 -8.58 25.85
CA PRO A 212 5.19 -8.41 24.65
C PRO A 212 5.18 -9.67 23.78
N ILE A 213 4.96 -9.49 22.47
CA ILE A 213 5.10 -10.53 21.47
C ILE A 213 6.47 -10.33 20.81
N VAL A 214 7.40 -11.26 21.05
CA VAL A 214 8.76 -11.18 20.50
C VAL A 214 8.88 -12.12 19.30
N LYS A 215 9.41 -11.59 18.21
CA LYS A 215 9.72 -12.34 16.99
C LYS A 215 11.13 -12.00 16.54
N GLU A 216 11.81 -12.99 16.02
CA GLU A 216 13.14 -12.86 15.43
C GLU A 216 13.04 -13.13 13.93
N ILE A 217 13.62 -12.25 13.13
CA ILE A 217 13.69 -12.37 11.68
C ILE A 217 15.18 -12.49 11.32
N ILE A 218 15.53 -13.59 10.70
CA ILE A 218 16.90 -13.86 10.26
C ILE A 218 17.02 -13.46 8.79
N GLY A 219 18.04 -12.67 8.47
CA GLY A 219 18.34 -12.20 7.13
C GLY A 219 19.77 -11.68 7.00
N PRO A 220 20.19 -11.25 5.81
CA PRO A 220 21.52 -10.75 5.53
C PRO A 220 21.79 -9.33 6.05
N ASP A 221 20.76 -8.56 6.41
CA ASP A 221 20.91 -7.19 6.86
C ASP A 221 21.52 -7.11 8.26
N ALA A 222 22.13 -5.96 8.58
CA ALA A 222 22.66 -5.72 9.92
C ALA A 222 21.54 -5.75 10.97
N GLU A 223 21.87 -6.28 12.14
CA GLU A 223 20.95 -6.38 13.28
C GLU A 223 20.27 -5.04 13.58
N ASN A 224 18.97 -5.10 13.81
CA ASN A 224 18.18 -3.96 14.25
C ASN A 224 17.01 -4.41 15.11
N LEU A 225 16.52 -3.50 15.95
CA LEU A 225 15.34 -3.69 16.78
C LEU A 225 14.19 -2.86 16.22
N THR A 226 13.02 -3.47 16.11
CA THR A 226 11.76 -2.76 15.86
C THR A 226 10.77 -3.06 16.97
N ILE A 227 10.16 -2.01 17.55
CA ILE A 227 9.09 -2.12 18.54
C ILE A 227 7.87 -1.41 17.98
N GLY A 228 6.69 -2.05 18.05
CA GLY A 228 5.42 -1.46 17.65
C GLY A 228 4.40 -1.49 18.77
N TYR A 229 3.75 -0.36 18.99
CA TYR A 229 2.58 -0.25 19.88
C TYR A 229 1.36 0.03 19.01
N ARG A 230 0.31 -0.77 19.14
CA ARG A 230 -0.96 -0.52 18.47
C ARG A 230 -1.64 0.69 19.08
N LEU A 231 -2.09 1.59 18.21
CA LEU A 231 -2.80 2.82 18.53
C LEU A 231 -4.24 2.74 18.02
N PRO A 232 -5.16 3.56 18.55
CA PRO A 232 -6.46 3.77 17.92
C PRO A 232 -6.32 4.42 16.54
N GLY A 233 -7.40 4.45 15.78
CA GLY A 233 -7.43 5.07 14.46
C GLY A 233 -7.28 6.59 14.48
N ASN A 234 -6.97 7.17 13.33
CA ASN A 234 -6.58 8.59 13.17
C ASN A 234 -7.66 9.61 13.54
N LYS A 235 -8.91 9.19 13.76
CA LYS A 235 -10.01 10.04 14.26
C LYS A 235 -10.03 10.15 15.77
N ASP A 236 -9.29 9.32 16.48
CA ASP A 236 -9.18 9.37 17.93
C ASP A 236 -8.14 10.43 18.33
N LYS A 237 -8.45 11.20 19.38
CA LYS A 237 -7.50 12.19 19.91
C LYS A 237 -6.20 11.57 20.43
N ASP A 238 -6.23 10.30 20.86
CA ASP A 238 -5.03 9.61 21.32
C ASP A 238 -4.07 9.31 20.18
N ALA A 239 -4.54 9.25 18.93
CA ALA A 239 -3.67 9.19 17.76
C ALA A 239 -2.84 10.48 17.58
N LEU A 240 -3.46 11.67 17.79
CA LEU A 240 -2.74 12.95 17.76
C LEU A 240 -1.72 13.06 18.91
N LEU A 241 -2.07 12.57 20.11
CA LEU A 241 -1.13 12.52 21.22
C LEU A 241 0.05 11.58 20.93
N ALA A 242 -0.19 10.48 20.24
CA ALA A 242 0.88 9.57 19.83
C ALA A 242 1.84 10.22 18.82
N ASP A 243 1.34 11.06 17.91
CA ASP A 243 2.19 11.84 17.00
C ASP A 243 3.10 12.78 17.79
N LEU A 244 2.56 13.49 18.78
CA LEU A 244 3.36 14.34 19.67
C LEU A 244 4.40 13.52 20.44
N VAL A 245 4.03 12.36 20.96
CA VAL A 245 4.96 11.43 21.63
C VAL A 245 6.09 11.03 20.66
N GLY A 246 5.77 10.71 19.42
CA GLY A 246 6.75 10.44 18.38
C GLY A 246 7.76 11.58 18.19
N GLN A 247 7.28 12.82 18.15
CA GLN A 247 8.12 14.01 18.01
C GLN A 247 8.99 14.31 19.24
N ILE A 248 8.49 14.07 20.44
CA ILE A 248 9.27 14.21 21.67
C ILE A 248 10.38 13.14 21.72
N LEU A 249 10.08 11.92 21.25
CA LEU A 249 11.07 10.86 21.17
C LEU A 249 12.11 11.10 20.08
N THR A 250 11.68 11.53 18.90
CA THR A 250 12.57 11.74 17.74
C THR A 250 12.05 12.83 16.84
N ASN A 251 12.83 13.90 16.67
CA ASN A 251 12.57 14.98 15.70
C ASN A 251 13.82 15.30 14.84
N GLY A 252 14.83 14.44 14.90
CA GLY A 252 16.09 14.59 14.17
C GLY A 252 17.06 15.62 14.76
N ARG A 253 16.71 16.31 15.85
CA ARG A 253 17.53 17.39 16.46
C ARG A 253 17.68 17.25 17.98
N ALA A 254 16.56 17.19 18.67
CA ALA A 254 16.49 17.34 20.13
C ALA A 254 15.59 16.31 20.83
N GLY A 255 15.03 15.35 20.11
CA GLY A 255 14.23 14.28 20.70
C GLY A 255 15.03 13.44 21.70
N LEU A 256 14.33 12.79 22.61
CA LEU A 256 14.98 11.98 23.68
C LEU A 256 15.92 10.93 23.10
N LEU A 257 15.49 10.19 22.06
CA LEU A 257 16.33 9.21 21.39
C LEU A 257 17.50 9.89 20.66
N ASP A 258 17.26 11.06 20.03
CA ASP A 258 18.30 11.80 19.32
C ASP A 258 19.41 12.23 20.27
N LEU A 259 19.06 12.88 21.40
CA LEU A 259 20.02 13.44 22.35
C LEU A 259 20.69 12.38 23.22
N ASN A 260 19.88 11.47 23.77
CA ASN A 260 20.36 10.56 24.81
C ASN A 260 21.00 9.29 24.26
N LEU A 261 20.66 8.88 23.05
CA LEU A 261 21.15 7.64 22.48
C LEU A 261 22.04 7.86 21.26
N VAL A 262 21.56 8.60 20.24
CA VAL A 262 22.30 8.76 18.99
C VAL A 262 23.46 9.75 19.15
N LYS A 263 23.22 10.96 19.64
CA LYS A 263 24.29 11.97 19.83
C LYS A 263 25.32 11.56 20.89
N LYS A 264 24.93 10.76 21.88
CA LYS A 264 25.86 10.17 22.86
C LYS A 264 26.52 8.90 22.37
N GLN A 265 26.30 8.52 21.09
CA GLN A 265 26.89 7.33 20.47
C GLN A 265 26.58 6.01 21.21
N LYS A 266 25.47 5.94 21.94
CA LYS A 266 25.01 4.72 22.61
C LYS A 266 24.32 3.78 21.63
N LEU A 267 23.73 4.32 20.55
CA LEU A 267 23.16 3.59 19.43
C LEU A 267 23.64 4.21 18.11
N LEU A 268 23.75 3.39 17.10
CA LEU A 268 24.07 3.84 15.74
C LEU A 268 22.92 4.67 15.15
N ARG A 269 21.70 4.23 15.37
CA ARG A 269 20.47 4.92 14.94
C ARG A 269 19.36 4.62 15.95
N ALA A 270 18.47 5.57 16.14
CA ALA A 270 17.20 5.36 16.83
C ALA A 270 16.17 6.34 16.26
N SER A 271 14.94 5.90 16.09
CA SER A 271 13.83 6.72 15.61
C SER A 271 12.51 6.27 16.20
N ALA A 272 11.57 7.19 16.30
CA ALA A 272 10.17 6.93 16.63
C ALA A 272 9.28 7.74 15.68
N PHE A 273 8.23 7.13 15.19
CA PHE A 273 7.21 7.80 14.38
C PHE A 273 5.88 7.05 14.49
N THR A 274 4.79 7.72 14.17
CA THR A 274 3.48 7.09 14.08
C THR A 274 3.14 6.75 12.64
N TYR A 275 2.54 5.59 12.46
CA TYR A 275 1.90 5.20 11.21
C TYR A 275 0.39 5.20 11.44
N SER A 276 -0.25 6.30 11.05
CA SER A 276 -1.66 6.55 11.32
C SER A 276 -2.53 6.04 10.18
N LEU A 277 -3.52 5.19 10.50
CA LEU A 277 -4.51 4.67 9.59
C LEU A 277 -5.92 4.97 10.13
N ILE A 278 -6.99 4.70 9.35
CA ILE A 278 -8.36 5.06 9.70
C ILE A 278 -8.85 4.30 10.95
N ASP A 279 -8.62 3.00 11.00
CA ASP A 279 -9.19 2.13 12.05
C ASP A 279 -8.23 1.91 13.22
N TYR A 280 -6.93 1.87 12.96
CA TYR A 280 -5.84 1.74 13.93
C TYR A 280 -4.62 2.53 13.50
N GLY A 281 -3.65 2.64 14.39
CA GLY A 281 -2.32 3.16 14.10
C GLY A 281 -1.23 2.33 14.78
N ILE A 282 0.01 2.69 14.53
CA ILE A 282 1.19 2.09 15.17
C ILE A 282 2.13 3.21 15.59
N LEU A 283 2.55 3.23 16.86
CA LEU A 283 3.76 3.93 17.25
C LEU A 283 4.94 2.98 16.98
N TYR A 284 5.78 3.35 16.06
CA TYR A 284 6.95 2.63 15.60
C TYR A 284 8.20 3.17 16.28
N LEU A 285 9.02 2.29 16.84
CA LEU A 285 10.36 2.61 17.29
C LEU A 285 11.33 1.68 16.56
N SER A 286 12.39 2.23 16.01
CA SER A 286 13.47 1.47 15.37
C SER A 286 14.81 1.89 15.94
N ALA A 287 15.68 0.93 16.17
CA ALA A 287 17.02 1.21 16.70
C ALA A 287 18.05 0.20 16.17
N ALA A 288 19.24 0.68 15.90
CA ALA A 288 20.36 -0.14 15.45
C ALA A 288 21.51 -0.12 16.51
N PRO A 289 22.08 -1.29 16.83
CA PRO A 289 23.18 -1.39 17.79
C PRO A 289 24.48 -0.74 17.27
N THR A 290 25.33 -0.35 18.18
CA THR A 290 26.75 -0.14 17.90
C THR A 290 27.49 -1.49 17.85
N SER A 291 28.73 -1.49 17.39
CA SER A 291 29.50 -2.73 17.29
C SER A 291 29.64 -3.45 18.64
N GLY A 292 29.29 -4.72 18.64
CA GLY A 292 29.38 -5.60 19.84
C GLY A 292 28.25 -5.43 20.87
N GLN A 293 27.22 -4.62 20.57
CA GLN A 293 26.09 -4.41 21.45
C GLN A 293 24.96 -5.41 21.13
N SER A 294 24.34 -5.99 22.13
CA SER A 294 23.22 -6.91 21.97
C SER A 294 21.90 -6.17 21.70
N LEU A 295 20.95 -6.82 21.02
CA LEU A 295 19.62 -6.26 20.82
C LEU A 295 18.84 -6.09 22.13
N GLU A 296 19.13 -6.87 23.16
CA GLU A 296 18.54 -6.68 24.49
C GLU A 296 19.07 -5.39 25.17
N ASP A 297 20.34 -5.05 25.02
CA ASP A 297 20.87 -3.76 25.47
C ASP A 297 20.21 -2.59 24.70
N VAL A 298 20.07 -2.71 23.39
CA VAL A 298 19.38 -1.73 22.56
C VAL A 298 17.95 -1.52 23.04
N LYS A 299 17.22 -2.60 23.29
CA LYS A 299 15.85 -2.57 23.80
C LYS A 299 15.78 -1.87 25.15
N ALA A 300 16.67 -2.21 26.08
CA ALA A 300 16.71 -1.60 27.39
C ALA A 300 16.94 -0.07 27.30
N LEU A 301 17.86 0.38 26.44
CA LEU A 301 18.11 1.80 26.21
C LEU A 301 16.87 2.52 25.66
N VAL A 302 16.20 1.96 24.63
CA VAL A 302 15.01 2.56 24.03
C VAL A 302 13.85 2.63 25.04
N LEU A 303 13.59 1.55 25.77
CA LEU A 303 12.53 1.49 26.77
C LEU A 303 12.78 2.45 27.94
N ASN A 304 14.04 2.68 28.32
CA ASN A 304 14.38 3.69 29.33
C ASN A 304 14.00 5.11 28.90
N GLU A 305 14.15 5.46 27.63
CA GLU A 305 13.72 6.79 27.13
C GLU A 305 12.18 6.91 27.10
N ILE A 306 11.45 5.80 26.89
CA ILE A 306 9.99 5.79 27.05
C ILE A 306 9.60 6.02 28.52
N GLU A 307 10.33 5.43 29.47
CA GLU A 307 10.10 5.69 30.88
C GLU A 307 10.45 7.12 31.29
N ASN A 308 11.49 7.74 30.71
CA ASN A 308 11.80 9.16 30.87
C ASN A 308 10.64 10.03 30.37
N LEU A 309 10.09 9.71 29.19
CA LEU A 309 8.91 10.40 28.67
C LEU A 309 7.71 10.31 29.62
N LYS A 310 7.37 9.10 30.10
CA LYS A 310 6.26 8.88 31.04
C LYS A 310 6.41 9.67 32.34
N LYS A 311 7.62 9.91 32.79
CA LYS A 311 7.94 10.69 34.00
C LYS A 311 8.00 12.19 33.74
N GLY A 312 7.84 12.64 32.50
CA GLY A 312 8.02 14.05 32.13
C GLY A 312 9.48 14.52 32.17
N ASN A 313 10.45 13.59 32.11
CA ASN A 313 11.87 13.91 32.14
C ASN A 313 12.36 14.35 30.74
N PHE A 314 11.86 15.46 30.23
CA PHE A 314 12.26 16.09 28.97
C PHE A 314 12.11 17.60 29.07
N ASP A 315 12.75 18.32 28.16
CA ASP A 315 12.67 19.78 28.12
C ASP A 315 11.29 20.21 27.55
N ASP A 316 10.58 21.07 28.29
CA ASP A 316 9.27 21.59 27.89
C ASP A 316 9.31 22.32 26.54
N GLN A 317 10.47 22.80 26.10
CA GLN A 317 10.67 23.38 24.77
C GLN A 317 10.46 22.38 23.61
N LEU A 318 10.41 21.07 23.91
CA LEU A 318 10.06 20.06 22.91
C LEU A 318 8.57 20.06 22.56
N ILE A 319 7.73 20.71 23.37
CA ILE A 319 6.27 20.79 23.17
C ILE A 319 5.87 22.15 22.56
N THR A 320 6.73 23.14 22.61
CA THR A 320 6.50 24.51 22.07
C THR A 320 7.13 24.67 20.70
#